data_59d374a0dfdf48f60fc3dc591507cc7e
#
_entry.id   59d374a0dfdf48f60fc3dc591507cc7e
#
_cell.length_a   1.000
_cell.length_b   1.000
_cell.length_c   1.000
_cell.angle_alpha   90.00
_cell.angle_beta   90.00
_cell.angle_gamma   90.00
#
_symmetry.space_group_name_H-M   'P 1'
#
loop_
_entity.id
_entity.type
_entity.pdbx_description
1 polymer ?
#
loop_
_entity_poly.entity_id
_entity_poly.type
_entity_poly.pdbx_seq_one_letter_code
_entity_poly.pdbx_strand_id
1 'polypeptide(L)'
;MGIEGFKALYHIPWCVSLQYNPLGDWHTHKKEREVVIPMIAFIEGGMRLPMGRITRNYLIANRIYPHQCAPNLFRVLGSVDTLNKQMGLGLTWHDIVWMNECHLLTESGYYLKSRSFEVRFILCLSKSNKGMKDDFVIVSGEWDLHCLTQEEAPGGVP
;
A
#
# COMPACT_ATOMS: atom_id res chain seq x y z
N MET A 1 -3.94 -7.58 -20.96
CA MET A 1 -2.62 -7.17 -20.47
C MET A 1 -2.05 -8.29 -19.60
N GLY A 2 -0.86 -8.74 -19.88
CA GLY A 2 -0.17 -9.74 -19.06
C GLY A 2 0.55 -9.10 -17.86
N ILE A 3 1.14 -9.96 -17.03
CA ILE A 3 1.89 -9.51 -15.84
C ILE A 3 3.03 -8.55 -16.21
N GLU A 4 3.76 -8.82 -17.28
CA GLU A 4 4.85 -7.94 -17.70
C GLU A 4 4.34 -6.57 -18.15
N GLY A 5 3.21 -6.51 -18.84
CA GLY A 5 2.56 -5.25 -19.18
C GLY A 5 2.10 -4.48 -17.96
N PHE A 6 1.57 -5.18 -16.97
CA PHE A 6 1.17 -4.59 -15.69
C PHE A 6 2.37 -4.02 -14.94
N LYS A 7 3.45 -4.78 -14.86
CA LYS A 7 4.69 -4.30 -14.23
C LYS A 7 5.24 -3.05 -14.90
N ALA A 8 5.23 -3.04 -16.22
CA ALA A 8 5.69 -1.86 -16.99
C ALA A 8 4.80 -0.65 -16.73
N LEU A 9 3.48 -0.82 -16.75
CA LEU A 9 2.52 0.27 -16.54
C LEU A 9 2.66 0.91 -15.16
N TYR A 10 2.89 0.11 -14.13
CA TYR A 10 3.00 0.61 -12.75
C TYR A 10 4.44 0.76 -12.27
N HIS A 11 5.40 0.71 -13.19
CA HIS A 11 6.83 0.91 -12.90
C HIS A 11 7.35 -0.03 -11.79
N ILE A 12 6.90 -1.27 -11.80
CA ILE A 12 7.31 -2.26 -10.80
C ILE A 12 8.70 -2.79 -11.18
N PRO A 13 9.68 -2.73 -10.26
CA PRO A 13 11.05 -3.13 -10.56
C PRO A 13 11.18 -4.59 -10.95
N TRP A 14 12.24 -4.91 -11.68
CA TRP A 14 12.54 -6.28 -12.10
C TRP A 14 12.77 -7.23 -10.92
N CYS A 15 13.26 -6.73 -9.79
CA CYS A 15 13.52 -7.52 -8.60
C CYS A 15 12.24 -7.90 -7.82
N VAL A 16 11.10 -7.38 -8.23
CA VAL A 16 9.80 -7.71 -7.66
C VAL A 16 9.08 -8.66 -8.61
N SER A 17 8.67 -9.81 -8.10
CA SER A 17 7.90 -10.79 -8.86
C SER A 17 6.43 -10.69 -8.54
N LEU A 18 5.60 -10.76 -9.56
CA LEU A 18 4.14 -10.77 -9.43
C LEU A 18 3.59 -12.07 -10.00
N GLN A 19 2.65 -12.66 -9.27
CA GLN A 19 1.87 -13.78 -9.75
C GLN A 19 0.40 -13.42 -9.64
N TYR A 20 -0.29 -13.43 -10.79
CA TYR A 20 -1.73 -13.17 -10.83
C TYR A 20 -2.49 -14.33 -10.21
N ASN A 21 -3.40 -14.03 -9.31
CA ASN A 21 -4.22 -15.01 -8.64
C ASN A 21 -5.68 -14.54 -8.64
N PRO A 22 -6.45 -14.95 -9.65
CA PRO A 22 -7.87 -14.58 -9.70
C PRO A 22 -8.65 -15.32 -8.62
N LEU A 23 -9.58 -14.61 -7.99
CA LEU A 23 -10.62 -15.18 -7.15
C LEU A 23 -10.16 -16.05 -5.97
N GLY A 24 -9.42 -15.43 -5.07
CA GLY A 24 -9.59 -15.81 -3.68
C GLY A 24 -8.86 -17.02 -3.13
N ASP A 25 -7.98 -17.66 -3.89
CA ASP A 25 -7.21 -18.80 -3.37
C ASP A 25 -5.88 -18.37 -2.74
N TRP A 26 -5.84 -17.13 -2.27
CA TRP A 26 -4.65 -16.54 -1.69
C TRP A 26 -4.23 -17.17 -0.36
N HIS A 27 -5.11 -17.86 0.31
CA HIS A 27 -4.82 -18.52 1.59
C HIS A 27 -3.81 -19.66 1.47
N THR A 28 -3.81 -20.33 0.31
CA THR A 28 -3.06 -21.58 0.14
C THR A 28 -1.64 -21.37 -0.39
N HIS A 29 -1.32 -20.16 -0.85
CA HIS A 29 -0.04 -19.90 -1.54
C HIS A 29 0.90 -18.98 -0.78
N LYS A 30 0.55 -18.62 0.43
CA LYS A 30 1.38 -17.71 1.20
C LYS A 30 2.65 -18.37 1.69
N LYS A 31 3.73 -18.10 1.00
CA LYS A 31 5.08 -18.44 1.44
C LYS A 31 5.68 -17.30 2.25
N GLU A 32 6.74 -17.62 2.97
CA GLU A 32 7.52 -16.62 3.67
C GLU A 32 7.95 -15.49 2.71
N ARG A 33 7.79 -14.24 3.14
CA ARG A 33 8.09 -13.04 2.37
C ARG A 33 7.23 -12.82 1.12
N GLU A 34 6.12 -13.49 1.02
CA GLU A 34 5.11 -13.17 0.03
C GLU A 34 4.04 -12.28 0.65
N VAL A 35 3.50 -11.37 -0.13
CA VAL A 35 2.37 -10.55 0.27
C VAL A 35 1.31 -10.59 -0.82
N VAL A 36 0.06 -10.62 -0.40
CA VAL A 36 -1.09 -10.58 -1.31
C VAL A 36 -1.60 -9.15 -1.39
N ILE A 37 -1.64 -8.61 -2.59
CA ILE A 37 -2.08 -7.23 -2.82
C ILE A 37 -3.21 -7.24 -3.84
N PRO A 38 -4.34 -6.58 -3.54
CA PRO A 38 -5.40 -6.45 -4.54
C PRO A 38 -4.91 -5.60 -5.71
N MET A 39 -5.23 -5.99 -6.93
CA MET A 39 -4.84 -5.21 -8.11
C MET A 39 -5.40 -3.79 -8.07
N ILE A 40 -6.56 -3.62 -7.47
CA ILE A 40 -7.18 -2.31 -7.31
C ILE A 40 -6.32 -1.34 -6.47
N ALA A 41 -5.45 -1.85 -5.61
CA ALA A 41 -4.51 -1.03 -4.85
C ALA A 41 -3.56 -0.25 -5.76
N PHE A 42 -3.14 -0.88 -6.85
CA PHE A 42 -2.31 -0.22 -7.88
C PHE A 42 -3.15 0.69 -8.77
N ILE A 43 -4.27 0.21 -9.23
CA ILE A 43 -5.11 0.87 -10.25
C ILE A 43 -5.76 2.13 -9.68
N GLU A 44 -6.41 2.03 -8.54
CA GLU A 44 -7.11 3.14 -7.89
C GLU A 44 -6.38 3.69 -6.68
N GLY A 45 -5.66 2.84 -5.96
CA GLY A 45 -4.94 3.23 -4.73
C GLY A 45 -3.61 3.92 -4.97
N GLY A 46 -3.09 3.86 -6.19
CA GLY A 46 -1.80 4.46 -6.51
C GLY A 46 -0.61 3.79 -5.84
N MET A 47 -0.77 2.53 -5.42
CA MET A 47 0.29 1.80 -4.76
C MET A 47 1.53 1.67 -5.64
N ARG A 48 2.69 1.78 -5.02
CA ARG A 48 4.00 1.60 -5.67
C ARG A 48 4.77 0.47 -4.99
N LEU A 49 5.61 -0.17 -5.76
CA LEU A 49 6.58 -1.14 -5.25
C LEU A 49 7.99 -0.73 -5.67
N PRO A 50 8.99 -0.85 -4.82
CA PRO A 50 8.90 -1.30 -3.42
C PRO A 50 7.98 -0.42 -2.58
N MET A 51 7.38 -1.05 -1.56
CA MET A 51 6.44 -0.35 -0.69
C MET A 51 7.15 0.76 0.09
N GLY A 52 6.58 1.96 0.09
CA GLY A 52 7.13 3.10 0.80
C GLY A 52 7.18 2.88 2.32
N ARG A 53 8.09 3.58 2.98
CA ARG A 53 8.32 3.42 4.43
C ARG A 53 7.07 3.72 5.25
N ILE A 54 6.36 4.79 4.94
CA ILE A 54 5.14 5.18 5.65
C ILE A 54 4.06 4.11 5.48
N THR A 55 3.84 3.67 4.25
CA THR A 55 2.87 2.62 3.95
C THR A 55 3.18 1.34 4.72
N ARG A 56 4.42 0.89 4.66
CA ARG A 56 4.87 -0.31 5.36
C ARG A 56 4.70 -0.17 6.88
N ASN A 57 5.20 0.92 7.46
CA ASN A 57 5.18 1.12 8.90
C ASN A 57 3.76 1.25 9.44
N TYR A 58 2.89 1.95 8.71
CA TYR A 58 1.48 2.06 9.07
C TYR A 58 0.80 0.69 9.12
N LEU A 59 0.98 -0.10 8.08
CA LEU A 59 0.35 -1.43 7.99
C LEU A 59 0.84 -2.34 9.12
N ILE A 60 2.14 -2.36 9.38
CA ILE A 60 2.73 -3.18 10.45
C ILE A 60 2.22 -2.73 11.81
N ALA A 61 2.30 -1.43 12.10
CA ALA A 61 1.92 -0.89 13.40
C ALA A 61 0.43 -1.12 13.72
N ASN A 62 -0.43 -1.07 12.72
CA ASN A 62 -1.85 -1.27 12.89
C ASN A 62 -2.29 -2.72 12.61
N ARG A 63 -1.35 -3.61 12.32
CA ARG A 63 -1.59 -5.04 12.06
C ARG A 63 -2.62 -5.27 10.95
N ILE A 64 -2.48 -4.51 9.88
CA ILE A 64 -3.36 -4.61 8.71
C ILE A 64 -2.56 -5.18 7.55
N TYR A 65 -3.11 -6.21 6.90
CA TYR A 65 -2.52 -6.77 5.69
C TYR A 65 -2.98 -6.01 4.45
N PRO A 66 -2.15 -5.88 3.40
CA PRO A 66 -2.53 -5.15 2.19
C PRO A 66 -3.84 -5.60 1.57
N HIS A 67 -4.13 -6.91 1.57
CA HIS A 67 -5.37 -7.43 1.00
C HIS A 67 -6.62 -7.05 1.80
N GLN A 68 -6.45 -6.53 3.01
CA GLN A 68 -7.55 -6.05 3.85
C GLN A 68 -7.85 -4.56 3.67
N CYS A 69 -7.09 -3.87 2.81
CA CYS A 69 -7.15 -2.43 2.67
C CYS A 69 -7.96 -2.01 1.45
N ALA A 70 -8.78 -0.99 1.63
CA ALA A 70 -9.43 -0.29 0.53
C ALA A 70 -8.42 0.58 -0.24
N PRO A 71 -8.69 0.90 -1.51
CA PRO A 71 -7.78 1.74 -2.31
C PRO A 71 -7.48 3.10 -1.68
N ASN A 72 -8.46 3.72 -1.02
CA ASN A 72 -8.26 5.04 -0.43
C ASN A 72 -7.18 5.05 0.65
N LEU A 73 -7.02 3.94 1.38
CA LEU A 73 -5.98 3.82 2.39
C LEU A 73 -4.60 3.95 1.75
N PHE A 74 -4.36 3.26 0.65
CA PHE A 74 -3.10 3.37 -0.09
C PHE A 74 -2.88 4.76 -0.68
N ARG A 75 -3.94 5.46 -1.10
CA ARG A 75 -3.82 6.83 -1.58
C ARG A 75 -3.32 7.78 -0.50
N VAL A 76 -3.85 7.68 0.69
CA VAL A 76 -3.39 8.50 1.82
C VAL A 76 -1.94 8.17 2.18
N LEU A 77 -1.64 6.89 2.34
CA LEU A 77 -0.28 6.45 2.70
C LEU A 77 0.74 6.85 1.63
N GLY A 78 0.41 6.62 0.37
CA GLY A 78 1.29 6.99 -0.75
C GLY A 78 1.48 8.50 -0.87
N SER A 79 0.45 9.28 -0.57
CA SER A 79 0.54 10.75 -0.57
C SER A 79 1.52 11.24 0.49
N VAL A 80 1.51 10.65 1.67
CA VAL A 80 2.44 11.00 2.74
C VAL A 80 3.87 10.60 2.39
N ASP A 81 4.07 9.42 1.81
CA ASP A 81 5.38 9.03 1.28
C ASP A 81 5.90 10.04 0.26
N THR A 82 5.05 10.48 -0.65
CA THR A 82 5.40 11.47 -1.68
C THR A 82 5.73 12.82 -1.06
N LEU A 83 4.93 13.30 -0.12
CA LEU A 83 5.17 14.57 0.57
C LEU A 83 6.50 14.55 1.33
N ASN A 84 6.79 13.46 2.02
CA ASN A 84 8.08 13.32 2.69
C ASN A 84 9.25 13.38 1.72
N LYS A 85 9.13 12.70 0.58
CA LYS A 85 10.18 12.65 -0.42
C LYS A 85 10.40 13.99 -1.10
N GLN A 86 9.32 14.71 -1.42
CA GLN A 86 9.41 15.98 -2.15
C GLN A 86 9.72 17.16 -1.26
N MET A 87 9.22 17.17 -0.05
CA MET A 87 9.26 18.34 0.83
C MET A 87 10.07 18.15 2.11
N GLY A 88 10.53 16.94 2.38
CA GLY A 88 11.33 16.65 3.56
C GLY A 88 10.62 16.91 4.89
N LEU A 89 9.31 16.63 4.95
CA LEU A 89 8.50 16.99 6.11
C LEU A 89 8.73 16.09 7.34
N GLY A 90 9.31 14.91 7.15
CA GLY A 90 9.54 13.97 8.25
C GLY A 90 8.27 13.41 8.87
N LEU A 91 7.18 13.33 8.11
CA LEU A 91 5.94 12.76 8.60
C LEU A 91 6.11 11.26 8.86
N THR A 92 5.39 10.76 9.84
CA THR A 92 5.43 9.36 10.23
C THR A 92 4.03 8.75 10.16
N TRP A 93 3.92 7.44 10.36
CA TRP A 93 2.62 6.77 10.44
C TRP A 93 1.78 7.30 11.61
N HIS A 94 2.41 7.82 12.67
CA HIS A 94 1.71 8.44 13.79
C HIS A 94 0.89 9.67 13.32
N ASP A 95 1.45 10.46 12.41
CA ASP A 95 0.75 11.62 11.86
C ASP A 95 -0.50 11.20 11.09
N ILE A 96 -0.44 10.06 10.39
CA ILE A 96 -1.60 9.52 9.69
C ILE A 96 -2.70 9.11 10.68
N VAL A 97 -2.33 8.42 11.76
CA VAL A 97 -3.27 8.02 12.82
C VAL A 97 -3.87 9.25 13.49
N TRP A 98 -3.07 10.29 13.70
CA TRP A 98 -3.53 11.54 14.28
C TRP A 98 -4.54 12.26 13.41
N MET A 99 -4.33 12.29 12.10
CA MET A 99 -5.16 13.04 11.16
C MET A 99 -6.34 12.25 10.61
N ASN A 100 -6.34 10.95 10.73
CA ASN A 100 -7.35 10.09 10.11
C ASN A 100 -7.87 9.03 11.09
N GLU A 101 -9.13 8.69 10.91
CA GLU A 101 -9.73 7.51 11.53
C GLU A 101 -9.68 6.34 10.57
N CYS A 102 -9.34 5.18 11.08
CA CYS A 102 -9.37 3.94 10.31
C CYS A 102 -10.67 3.21 10.59
N HIS A 103 -11.44 2.97 9.54
CA HIS A 103 -12.72 2.30 9.61
C HIS A 103 -12.70 1.00 8.81
N LEU A 104 -13.44 0.01 9.26
CA LEU A 104 -13.61 -1.24 8.54
C LEU A 104 -15.02 -1.29 7.94
N LEU A 105 -15.09 -1.38 6.63
CA LEU A 105 -16.30 -1.76 5.92
C LEU A 105 -16.23 -3.24 5.57
N THR A 106 -17.23 -4.01 5.94
CA THR A 106 -17.26 -5.47 5.82
C THR A 106 -16.96 -5.96 4.39
N GLU A 107 -17.40 -5.20 3.40
CA GLU A 107 -17.23 -5.58 1.99
C GLU A 107 -16.03 -4.93 1.31
N SER A 108 -15.50 -3.86 1.87
CA SER A 108 -14.50 -3.02 1.20
C SER A 108 -13.15 -3.00 1.90
N GLY A 109 -13.08 -3.51 3.12
CA GLY A 109 -11.87 -3.50 3.91
C GLY A 109 -11.65 -2.20 4.67
N TYR A 110 -10.43 -2.03 5.19
CA TYR A 110 -10.05 -0.85 5.95
C TYR A 110 -9.88 0.36 5.05
N TYR A 111 -10.44 1.48 5.46
CA TYR A 111 -10.28 2.75 4.77
C TYR A 111 -10.01 3.87 5.78
N LEU A 112 -9.44 4.96 5.29
CA LEU A 112 -9.15 6.14 6.11
C LEU A 112 -10.15 7.25 5.85
N LYS A 113 -10.56 7.91 6.94
CA LYS A 113 -11.40 9.08 6.91
C LYS A 113 -10.73 10.19 7.68
N SER A 114 -10.61 11.37 7.09
CA SER A 114 -10.04 12.53 7.77
C SER A 114 -10.86 12.90 8.99
N ARG A 115 -10.21 13.20 10.10
CA ARG A 115 -10.85 13.68 11.33
C ARG A 115 -11.35 15.12 11.18
N SER A 116 -10.72 15.89 10.30
CA SER A 116 -11.05 17.29 10.09
C SER A 116 -11.35 17.58 8.62
N PHE A 117 -12.35 18.41 8.36
CA PHE A 117 -12.61 18.89 7.01
C PHE A 117 -11.54 19.85 6.50
N GLU A 118 -10.87 20.54 7.40
CA GLU A 118 -9.93 21.61 7.06
C GLU A 118 -8.51 21.10 6.86
N VAL A 119 -8.13 20.03 7.57
CA VAL A 119 -6.78 19.47 7.51
C VAL A 119 -6.84 18.04 6.99
N ARG A 120 -6.44 17.85 5.74
CA ARG A 120 -6.47 16.56 5.06
C ARG A 120 -5.26 16.39 4.16
N PHE A 121 -4.77 15.16 4.03
CA PHE A 121 -3.72 14.85 3.06
C PHE A 121 -4.24 14.85 1.62
N ILE A 122 -5.48 14.45 1.42
CA ILE A 122 -6.13 14.41 0.11
C ILE A 122 -7.51 15.08 0.23
N LEU A 123 -7.75 16.07 -0.62
CA LEU A 123 -9.00 16.85 -0.58
C LEU A 123 -10.20 16.08 -1.12
N CYS A 124 -10.03 15.33 -2.19
CA CYS A 124 -11.10 14.63 -2.90
C CYS A 124 -10.90 13.13 -2.87
N LEU A 125 -10.80 12.56 -1.67
CA LEU A 125 -10.58 11.13 -1.51
C LEU A 125 -11.86 10.36 -1.83
N SER A 126 -11.77 9.50 -2.83
CA SER A 126 -12.88 8.63 -3.21
C SER A 126 -13.16 7.59 -2.12
N LYS A 127 -14.43 7.35 -1.85
CA LYS A 127 -14.88 6.27 -0.98
C LYS A 127 -15.20 4.99 -1.75
N SER A 128 -15.06 5.01 -3.08
CA SER A 128 -15.38 3.86 -3.91
C SER A 128 -14.38 2.75 -3.71
N ASN A 129 -14.88 1.58 -3.36
CA ASN A 129 -14.09 0.37 -3.16
C ASN A 129 -14.57 -0.76 -4.05
N LYS A 130 -15.20 -0.43 -5.16
CA LYS A 130 -15.72 -1.41 -6.10
C LYS A 130 -14.57 -2.20 -6.72
N GLY A 131 -14.76 -3.51 -6.88
CA GLY A 131 -13.80 -4.40 -7.51
C GLY A 131 -12.66 -4.85 -6.62
N MET A 132 -12.65 -4.50 -5.35
CA MET A 132 -11.59 -4.87 -4.42
C MET A 132 -11.46 -6.38 -4.22
N LYS A 133 -12.53 -7.14 -4.43
CA LYS A 133 -12.60 -8.56 -4.11
C LYS A 133 -12.18 -9.49 -5.24
N ASP A 134 -11.95 -8.95 -6.44
CA ASP A 134 -12.00 -9.81 -7.62
C ASP A 134 -10.62 -10.27 -8.10
N ASP A 135 -9.60 -9.47 -7.95
CA ASP A 135 -8.29 -9.77 -8.51
C ASP A 135 -7.17 -9.42 -7.54
N PHE A 136 -6.30 -10.40 -7.32
CA PHE A 136 -5.14 -10.24 -6.44
C PHE A 136 -3.86 -10.61 -7.17
N VAL A 137 -2.76 -10.04 -6.72
CA VAL A 137 -1.43 -10.51 -7.10
C VAL A 137 -0.69 -10.97 -5.85
N ILE A 138 0.05 -12.06 -5.99
CA ILE A 138 1.01 -12.50 -5.00
C ILE A 138 2.34 -11.85 -5.34
N VAL A 139 2.85 -11.06 -4.42
CA VAL A 139 4.07 -10.28 -4.60
C VAL A 139 5.19 -10.93 -3.81
N SER A 140 6.30 -11.17 -4.47
CA SER A 140 7.51 -11.73 -3.87
C SER A 140 8.74 -10.99 -4.35
N GLY A 141 9.92 -11.36 -3.84
CA GLY A 141 11.16 -10.66 -4.17
C GLY A 141 11.36 -9.42 -3.30
N GLU A 142 11.95 -8.39 -3.86
CA GLU A 142 12.34 -7.17 -3.13
C GLU A 142 11.22 -6.11 -3.14
N TRP A 143 10.04 -6.52 -2.73
CA TRP A 143 8.88 -5.63 -2.68
C TRP A 143 8.86 -4.73 -1.44
N ASP A 144 9.61 -5.08 -0.41
CA ASP A 144 9.63 -4.37 0.86
C ASP A 144 10.79 -3.40 0.89
N LEU A 145 10.50 -2.12 1.01
CA LEU A 145 11.50 -1.05 1.08
C LEU A 145 12.49 -1.24 2.24
N HIS A 146 12.09 -1.97 3.27
CA HIS A 146 12.97 -2.26 4.41
C HIS A 146 14.25 -3.00 3.96
N CYS A 147 14.13 -3.89 3.00
CA CYS A 147 15.28 -4.60 2.45
C CYS A 147 16.24 -3.64 1.73
N LEU A 148 15.69 -2.65 1.05
CA LEU A 148 16.47 -1.66 0.32
C LEU A 148 17.12 -0.62 1.25
N THR A 149 16.40 -0.21 2.29
CA THR A 149 16.91 0.82 3.21
C THR A 149 18.01 0.33 4.13
N GLN A 150 18.12 -0.96 4.36
CA GLN A 150 19.23 -1.52 5.13
C GLN A 150 20.58 -1.36 4.41
N GLU A 151 20.55 -1.40 3.07
CA GLU A 151 21.74 -1.22 2.25
C GLU A 151 22.02 0.26 2.01
N GLU A 152 20.97 1.06 1.79
CA GLU A 152 21.08 2.46 1.43
C GLU A 152 21.33 3.38 2.62
N ALA A 153 20.95 2.97 3.80
CA ALA A 153 21.13 3.75 5.02
C ALA A 153 21.71 2.86 6.12
N PRO A 154 23.02 2.54 6.05
CA PRO A 154 23.67 1.80 7.10
C PRO A 154 23.55 2.58 8.43
N GLY A 155 22.99 1.95 9.43
CA GLY A 155 22.63 2.62 10.66
C GLY A 155 21.41 3.51 10.53
N GLY A 156 20.76 3.49 9.38
CA GLY A 156 19.50 4.14 9.18
C GLY A 156 18.46 3.62 10.13
N VAL A 157 17.82 4.51 10.81
CA VAL A 157 16.75 4.18 11.73
C VAL A 157 15.58 3.66 10.89
N PRO A 158 15.08 2.49 11.21
CA PRO A 158 13.89 2.01 10.54
C PRO A 158 12.69 2.89 10.79
#